data_5e14c053e5d266c904b8745d5d7a024b
#
_entry.id   5e14c053e5d266c904b8745d5d7a024b
#
_cell.length_a   1.000
_cell.length_b   1.000
_cell.length_c   1.000
_cell.angle_alpha   90.00
_cell.angle_beta   90.00
_cell.angle_gamma   90.00
#
_symmetry.space_group_name_H-M   'P 1'
#
loop_
_entity.id
_entity.type
_entity.pdbx_description
1 polymer ?
#
loop_
_entity_poly.entity_id
_entity_poly.type
_entity_poly.pdbx_seq_one_letter_code
_entity_poly.pdbx_strand_id
1 'polypeptide(L)'
;MVSASNNDKIAAYLASDSTFRNHLFSVTLYDPKAEKFIYEKDADKYFVPASNTKTYTLYAALKTMGDSIPGLKVLEQNDTLYCKATGDPSFLHPDLPQSIVFEYLKNHRAKTLAFYFDEFENQRLGSGWAWDDYNDDYQVERSAFPVYGNILRVKSAAYQSNINIPEFKNSFAFRSGNYDYLKRDINENVFYYTEKLKPDFRQDIPLKISDALTIKLLADTLKKNVVLTSKTDFSEAKTVFSMPIDTVLRRMMQVSDNMLAEQMMLMAGGQLTDTLSTTKAISRITGKLLSDLPDKPLLVDGSGLSRYNLVTGRDNVKLLDKLLSEFPQERLFGLMAIGGKTGTLKRYFASTEPPYVFAKTGSMSGVYNISGYVKTLSGRVLIFSVMNNNFTHSVSKVGLASANLIKYIHGNF
;
A
#
# COMPACT_ATOMS: atom_id res chain seq x y z
N MET A 1 -1.42 -35.09 -35.21
CA MET A 1 -1.49 -33.62 -34.98
C MET A 1 -0.50 -33.29 -33.86
N VAL A 2 0.52 -32.48 -34.14
CA VAL A 2 1.45 -31.98 -33.13
C VAL A 2 0.64 -31.08 -32.22
N SER A 3 0.57 -31.35 -30.90
CA SER A 3 -0.14 -30.48 -29.98
C SER A 3 0.56 -29.11 -29.99
N ALA A 4 -0.22 -28.03 -30.13
CA ALA A 4 0.31 -26.68 -30.08
C ALA A 4 1.11 -26.49 -28.77
N SER A 5 2.27 -25.86 -28.88
CA SER A 5 3.09 -25.54 -27.71
C SER A 5 2.31 -24.61 -26.76
N ASN A 6 2.69 -24.59 -25.48
CA ASN A 6 2.07 -23.68 -24.52
C ASN A 6 2.21 -22.20 -24.95
N ASN A 7 3.32 -21.84 -25.58
CA ASN A 7 3.53 -20.52 -26.18
C ASN A 7 2.49 -20.22 -27.25
N ASP A 8 2.24 -21.15 -28.18
CA ASP A 8 1.28 -20.96 -29.28
C ASP A 8 -0.14 -20.76 -28.76
N LYS A 9 -0.53 -21.46 -27.69
CA LYS A 9 -1.86 -21.36 -27.07
C LYS A 9 -2.12 -19.95 -26.50
N ILE A 10 -1.17 -19.40 -25.72
CA ILE A 10 -1.30 -18.05 -25.16
C ILE A 10 -1.24 -17.00 -26.25
N ALA A 11 -0.32 -17.13 -27.23
CA ALA A 11 -0.21 -16.21 -28.35
C ALA A 11 -1.51 -16.16 -29.16
N ALA A 12 -2.13 -17.31 -29.48
CA ALA A 12 -3.39 -17.40 -30.21
C ALA A 12 -4.55 -16.76 -29.38
N TYR A 13 -4.60 -16.98 -28.08
CA TYR A 13 -5.58 -16.34 -27.20
C TYR A 13 -5.46 -14.82 -27.26
N LEU A 14 -4.26 -14.27 -27.07
CA LEU A 14 -4.00 -12.83 -27.11
C LEU A 14 -4.34 -12.20 -28.47
N ALA A 15 -4.06 -12.90 -29.58
CA ALA A 15 -4.40 -12.45 -30.92
C ALA A 15 -5.93 -12.40 -31.17
N SER A 16 -6.69 -13.25 -30.50
CA SER A 16 -8.15 -13.32 -30.61
C SER A 16 -8.90 -12.19 -29.86
N ASP A 17 -8.31 -11.61 -28.80
CA ASP A 17 -8.91 -10.54 -28.02
C ASP A 17 -8.45 -9.16 -28.52
N SER A 18 -9.37 -8.42 -29.16
CA SER A 18 -9.10 -7.10 -29.71
C SER A 18 -8.69 -6.05 -28.64
N THR A 19 -8.95 -6.32 -27.35
CA THR A 19 -8.59 -5.39 -26.27
C THR A 19 -7.08 -5.17 -26.19
N PHE A 20 -6.27 -6.20 -26.53
CA PHE A 20 -4.81 -6.13 -26.49
C PHE A 20 -4.15 -5.49 -27.73
N ARG A 21 -4.91 -5.02 -28.74
CA ARG A 21 -4.33 -4.59 -30.04
C ARG A 21 -3.72 -3.20 -30.02
N ASN A 22 -4.26 -2.26 -29.23
CA ASN A 22 -3.99 -0.82 -29.40
C ASN A 22 -3.36 -0.17 -28.16
N HIS A 23 -2.58 -0.93 -27.38
CA HIS A 23 -1.83 -0.39 -26.24
C HIS A 23 -0.60 -1.24 -25.93
N LEU A 24 0.28 -0.72 -25.08
CA LEU A 24 1.45 -1.47 -24.64
C LEU A 24 1.02 -2.51 -23.60
N PHE A 25 1.37 -3.78 -23.82
CA PHE A 25 1.10 -4.82 -22.82
C PHE A 25 2.22 -5.86 -22.76
N SER A 26 2.43 -6.39 -21.57
CA SER A 26 3.35 -7.49 -21.29
C SER A 26 2.59 -8.64 -20.65
N VAL A 27 2.95 -9.85 -21.01
CA VAL A 27 2.46 -11.08 -20.37
C VAL A 27 3.64 -11.97 -20.05
N THR A 28 3.79 -12.31 -18.78
CA THR A 28 4.83 -13.22 -18.29
C THR A 28 4.18 -14.32 -17.48
N LEU A 29 4.46 -15.58 -17.81
CA LEU A 29 3.99 -16.77 -17.09
C LEU A 29 5.17 -17.65 -16.72
N TYR A 30 5.28 -18.04 -15.46
CA TYR A 30 6.41 -18.78 -14.91
C TYR A 30 5.93 -19.98 -14.08
N ASP A 31 6.64 -21.09 -14.21
CA ASP A 31 6.47 -22.30 -13.41
C ASP A 31 7.56 -22.34 -12.32
N PRO A 32 7.25 -22.03 -11.03
CA PRO A 32 8.24 -22.04 -9.97
C PRO A 32 8.80 -23.44 -9.67
N LYS A 33 8.02 -24.50 -9.92
CA LYS A 33 8.48 -25.88 -9.71
C LYS A 33 9.47 -26.34 -10.77
N ALA A 34 9.27 -25.90 -12.02
CA ALA A 34 10.16 -26.22 -13.13
C ALA A 34 11.25 -25.15 -13.34
N GLU A 35 11.23 -24.07 -12.55
CA GLU A 35 12.15 -22.93 -12.61
C GLU A 35 12.29 -22.33 -14.01
N LYS A 36 11.17 -22.25 -14.77
CA LYS A 36 11.21 -21.77 -16.17
C LYS A 36 10.05 -20.87 -16.56
N PHE A 37 10.32 -19.94 -17.44
CA PHE A 37 9.28 -19.18 -18.12
C PHE A 37 8.51 -20.08 -19.08
N ILE A 38 7.18 -20.06 -18.96
CA ILE A 38 6.26 -20.77 -19.87
C ILE A 38 5.90 -19.86 -21.04
N TYR A 39 5.76 -18.55 -20.79
CA TYR A 39 5.42 -17.56 -21.78
C TYR A 39 6.02 -16.21 -21.43
N GLU A 40 6.56 -15.53 -22.42
CA GLU A 40 7.13 -14.19 -22.31
C GLU A 40 6.74 -13.37 -23.53
N LYS A 41 6.03 -12.26 -23.32
CA LYS A 41 5.77 -11.23 -24.31
C LYS A 41 6.12 -9.88 -23.71
N ASP A 42 7.07 -9.16 -24.30
CA ASP A 42 7.57 -7.87 -23.81
C ASP A 42 7.91 -7.90 -22.31
N ALA A 43 8.39 -9.07 -21.84
CA ALA A 43 8.61 -9.33 -20.41
C ALA A 43 9.81 -8.55 -19.84
N ASP A 44 10.74 -8.10 -20.70
CA ASP A 44 11.92 -7.28 -20.42
C ASP A 44 11.67 -5.76 -20.58
N LYS A 45 10.48 -5.36 -21.00
CA LYS A 45 10.12 -3.96 -21.19
C LYS A 45 9.63 -3.35 -19.88
N TYR A 46 10.01 -2.09 -19.64
CA TYR A 46 9.59 -1.34 -18.48
C TYR A 46 8.18 -0.78 -18.63
N PHE A 47 7.37 -1.01 -17.62
CA PHE A 47 5.99 -0.55 -17.50
C PHE A 47 5.80 0.20 -16.18
N VAL A 48 4.87 1.16 -16.17
CA VAL A 48 4.38 1.77 -14.93
C VAL A 48 3.58 0.73 -14.15
N PRO A 49 4.03 0.30 -12.96
CA PRO A 49 3.41 -0.81 -12.22
C PRO A 49 2.09 -0.45 -11.55
N ALA A 50 1.83 0.83 -11.31
CA ALA A 50 0.81 1.26 -10.37
C ALA A 50 0.94 0.47 -9.05
N SER A 51 -0.17 0.08 -8.42
CA SER A 51 -0.12 -0.64 -7.13
C SER A 51 0.50 -2.04 -7.16
N ASN A 52 1.00 -2.54 -8.29
CA ASN A 52 1.87 -3.73 -8.27
C ASN A 52 3.21 -3.44 -7.56
N THR A 53 3.62 -2.17 -7.44
CA THR A 53 4.73 -1.73 -6.57
C THR A 53 4.61 -2.25 -5.14
N LYS A 54 3.38 -2.42 -4.63
CA LYS A 54 3.15 -2.94 -3.28
C LYS A 54 3.65 -4.36 -3.05
N THR A 55 3.92 -5.15 -4.09
CA THR A 55 4.59 -6.46 -3.94
C THR A 55 6.05 -6.29 -3.53
N TYR A 56 6.72 -5.24 -3.99
CA TYR A 56 8.08 -4.88 -3.56
C TYR A 56 8.09 -4.39 -2.10
N THR A 57 7.11 -3.58 -1.73
CA THR A 57 6.92 -3.13 -0.34
C THR A 57 6.57 -4.29 0.59
N LEU A 58 5.73 -5.24 0.15
CA LEU A 58 5.43 -6.46 0.88
C LEU A 58 6.70 -7.25 1.18
N TYR A 59 7.53 -7.48 0.16
CA TYR A 59 8.80 -8.20 0.33
C TYR A 59 9.73 -7.46 1.30
N ALA A 60 9.88 -6.15 1.14
CA ALA A 60 10.69 -5.32 2.03
C ALA A 60 10.22 -5.42 3.49
N ALA A 61 8.93 -5.29 3.73
CA ALA A 61 8.33 -5.37 5.05
C ALA A 61 8.56 -6.74 5.71
N LEU A 62 8.30 -7.83 5.00
CA LEU A 62 8.48 -9.20 5.49
C LEU A 62 9.96 -9.50 5.80
N LYS A 63 10.90 -8.93 5.04
CA LYS A 63 12.36 -9.15 5.25
C LYS A 63 12.94 -8.32 6.40
N THR A 64 12.30 -7.21 6.78
CA THR A 64 12.94 -6.24 7.69
C THR A 64 12.27 -6.11 9.06
N MET A 65 10.98 -6.41 9.19
CA MET A 65 10.21 -6.12 10.41
C MET A 65 9.84 -7.35 11.26
N GLY A 66 10.02 -8.57 10.74
CA GLY A 66 9.59 -9.79 11.43
C GLY A 66 8.06 -9.94 11.48
N ASP A 67 7.52 -10.57 12.55
CA ASP A 67 6.10 -10.91 12.65
C ASP A 67 5.23 -9.85 13.32
N SER A 68 5.84 -8.83 13.92
CA SER A 68 5.13 -7.75 14.63
C SER A 68 5.73 -6.40 14.27
N ILE A 69 4.86 -5.40 14.15
CA ILE A 69 5.26 -4.03 13.80
C ILE A 69 5.93 -3.36 15.01
N PRO A 70 7.18 -2.88 14.89
CA PRO A 70 7.81 -2.06 15.91
C PRO A 70 7.10 -0.70 15.98
N GLY A 71 6.23 -0.50 16.98
CA GLY A 71 5.37 0.67 17.08
C GLY A 71 6.07 1.90 17.63
N LEU A 72 6.84 1.75 18.72
CA LEU A 72 7.66 2.81 19.32
C LEU A 72 8.93 2.23 19.93
N LYS A 73 10.01 3.02 19.95
CA LYS A 73 11.13 2.82 20.86
C LYS A 73 10.96 3.75 22.06
N VAL A 74 10.97 3.20 23.27
CA VAL A 74 10.64 3.95 24.48
C VAL A 74 11.75 3.88 25.52
N LEU A 75 12.00 4.99 26.20
CA LEU A 75 12.96 5.11 27.29
C LEU A 75 12.34 5.93 28.41
N GLU A 76 12.24 5.35 29.62
CA GLU A 76 11.70 6.04 30.80
C GLU A 76 12.85 6.67 31.60
N GLN A 77 12.77 7.98 31.85
CA GLN A 77 13.69 8.70 32.72
C GLN A 77 12.90 9.70 33.58
N ASN A 78 13.01 9.56 34.89
CA ASN A 78 12.23 10.34 35.85
C ASN A 78 10.71 10.19 35.55
N ASP A 79 9.96 11.29 35.54
CA ASP A 79 8.51 11.30 35.23
C ASP A 79 8.21 11.43 33.73
N THR A 80 9.19 11.19 32.85
CA THR A 80 9.06 11.36 31.40
C THR A 80 9.29 10.05 30.68
N LEU A 81 8.38 9.71 29.77
CA LEU A 81 8.56 8.65 28.79
C LEU A 81 8.99 9.28 27.45
N TYR A 82 10.22 9.04 27.07
CA TYR A 82 10.76 9.41 25.76
C TYR A 82 10.35 8.38 24.73
N CYS A 83 9.79 8.83 23.62
CA CYS A 83 9.19 8.01 22.57
C CYS A 83 9.85 8.33 21.21
N LYS A 84 10.64 7.42 20.65
CA LYS A 84 11.15 7.55 19.28
C LYS A 84 10.14 6.90 18.33
N ALA A 85 9.66 7.67 17.39
CA ALA A 85 8.73 7.22 16.35
C ALA A 85 9.41 6.25 15.37
N THR A 86 8.66 5.31 14.86
CA THR A 86 9.13 4.25 13.96
C THR A 86 8.47 4.27 12.58
N GLY A 87 7.51 5.17 12.34
CA GLY A 87 6.70 5.19 11.14
C GLY A 87 5.45 4.30 11.20
N ASP A 88 5.17 3.65 12.33
CA ASP A 88 4.01 2.76 12.50
C ASP A 88 2.68 3.46 12.17
N PRO A 89 1.91 2.98 11.16
CA PRO A 89 0.65 3.59 10.76
C PRO A 89 -0.55 3.19 11.63
N SER A 90 -0.36 2.32 12.61
CA SER A 90 -1.49 1.64 13.27
C SER A 90 -2.19 2.46 14.35
N PHE A 91 -1.56 3.56 14.84
CA PHE A 91 -2.09 4.32 15.97
C PHE A 91 -3.43 4.99 15.63
N LEU A 92 -4.51 4.41 16.18
CA LEU A 92 -5.91 4.85 15.96
C LEU A 92 -6.31 4.88 14.46
N HIS A 93 -5.66 4.08 13.63
CA HIS A 93 -6.04 3.96 12.22
C HIS A 93 -7.49 3.47 12.11
N PRO A 94 -8.37 4.16 11.35
CA PRO A 94 -9.82 3.90 11.38
C PRO A 94 -10.25 2.54 10.81
N ASP A 95 -9.36 1.83 10.14
CA ASP A 95 -9.62 0.53 9.49
C ASP A 95 -8.72 -0.59 9.99
N LEU A 96 -7.92 -0.34 11.03
CA LEU A 96 -7.12 -1.36 11.70
C LEU A 96 -7.66 -1.59 13.12
N PRO A 97 -7.41 -2.77 13.72
CA PRO A 97 -7.67 -2.98 15.13
C PRO A 97 -6.90 -1.95 15.99
N GLN A 98 -7.40 -1.73 17.22
CA GLN A 98 -6.72 -0.84 18.14
C GLN A 98 -5.30 -1.31 18.42
N SER A 99 -4.33 -0.40 18.27
CA SER A 99 -2.91 -0.67 18.48
C SER A 99 -2.59 -0.83 19.98
N ILE A 100 -1.74 -1.80 20.30
CA ILE A 100 -1.19 -1.98 21.65
C ILE A 100 -0.47 -0.71 22.14
N VAL A 101 0.17 0.04 21.21
CA VAL A 101 0.83 1.32 21.53
C VAL A 101 -0.14 2.33 22.11
N PHE A 102 -1.40 2.37 21.66
CA PHE A 102 -2.41 3.28 22.22
C PHE A 102 -2.67 2.97 23.71
N GLU A 103 -2.93 1.71 24.04
CA GLU A 103 -3.18 1.31 25.43
C GLU A 103 -1.92 1.50 26.29
N TYR A 104 -0.75 1.21 25.76
CA TYR A 104 0.52 1.41 26.45
C TYR A 104 0.71 2.89 26.84
N LEU A 105 0.57 3.82 25.88
CA LEU A 105 0.75 5.25 26.14
C LEU A 105 -0.34 5.82 27.03
N LYS A 106 -1.60 5.41 26.85
CA LYS A 106 -2.74 5.87 27.63
C LYS A 106 -2.61 5.50 29.11
N ASN A 107 -2.17 4.27 29.40
CA ASN A 107 -2.10 3.73 30.75
C ASN A 107 -0.71 3.94 31.41
N HIS A 108 0.28 4.47 30.68
CA HIS A 108 1.62 4.68 31.22
C HIS A 108 1.61 5.71 32.35
N ARG A 109 2.39 5.45 33.42
CA ARG A 109 2.42 6.30 34.64
C ARG A 109 3.14 7.65 34.48
N ALA A 110 4.02 7.78 33.44
CA ALA A 110 4.76 9.01 33.21
C ALA A 110 3.81 10.20 33.03
N LYS A 111 4.19 11.34 33.63
CA LYS A 111 3.43 12.60 33.57
C LYS A 111 3.57 13.27 32.19
N THR A 112 4.71 13.07 31.55
CA THR A 112 5.04 13.66 30.25
C THR A 112 5.42 12.56 29.26
N LEU A 113 4.88 12.65 28.03
CA LEU A 113 5.29 11.87 26.87
C LEU A 113 6.08 12.78 25.93
N ALA A 114 7.37 12.49 25.72
CA ALA A 114 8.27 13.31 24.91
C ALA A 114 8.60 12.57 23.61
N PHE A 115 8.06 13.05 22.48
CA PHE A 115 8.22 12.41 21.18
C PHE A 115 9.40 12.97 20.38
N TYR A 116 10.14 12.07 19.71
CA TYR A 116 11.24 12.36 18.83
C TYR A 116 10.89 11.91 17.40
N PHE A 117 10.93 12.85 16.44
CA PHE A 117 10.54 12.66 15.04
C PHE A 117 11.65 12.95 14.03
N ASP A 118 12.82 13.41 14.45
CA ASP A 118 13.83 14.05 13.60
C ASP A 118 14.51 13.16 12.56
N GLU A 119 14.32 11.83 12.64
CA GLU A 119 14.89 10.94 11.64
C GLU A 119 13.99 10.72 10.42
N PHE A 120 12.87 11.43 10.36
CA PHE A 120 12.00 11.44 9.20
C PHE A 120 12.52 12.42 8.15
N GLU A 121 12.91 11.89 6.97
CA GLU A 121 13.17 12.74 5.80
C GLU A 121 11.86 13.41 5.42
N ASN A 122 11.79 14.73 5.57
CA ASN A 122 10.58 15.56 5.56
C ASN A 122 9.84 15.60 4.19
N GLN A 123 9.87 14.51 3.43
CA GLN A 123 9.10 14.31 2.19
C GLN A 123 7.75 13.68 2.51
N ARG A 124 6.79 14.51 2.90
CA ARG A 124 5.43 14.05 3.22
C ARG A 124 4.70 13.50 2.00
N LEU A 125 4.96 14.05 0.81
CA LEU A 125 4.45 13.58 -0.47
C LEU A 125 5.56 12.92 -1.29
N GLY A 126 5.22 11.91 -2.09
CA GLY A 126 6.16 11.20 -2.96
C GLY A 126 6.51 11.98 -4.22
N SER A 127 7.70 11.71 -4.76
CA SER A 127 8.12 12.27 -6.05
C SER A 127 7.20 11.81 -7.18
N GLY A 128 6.75 12.75 -8.02
CA GLY A 128 5.85 12.45 -9.15
C GLY A 128 4.39 12.18 -8.75
N TRP A 129 3.99 12.47 -7.51
CA TRP A 129 2.59 12.49 -7.12
C TRP A 129 1.91 13.74 -7.69
N ALA A 130 0.68 13.59 -8.17
CA ALA A 130 -0.06 14.72 -8.74
C ALA A 130 -0.47 15.71 -7.64
N TRP A 131 -0.16 16.98 -7.82
CA TRP A 131 -0.42 18.02 -6.79
C TRP A 131 -1.92 18.22 -6.51
N ASP A 132 -2.77 17.96 -7.50
CA ASP A 132 -4.21 18.13 -7.44
C ASP A 132 -4.95 16.97 -6.76
N ASP A 133 -4.26 15.84 -6.54
CA ASP A 133 -4.80 14.67 -5.82
C ASP A 133 -4.74 14.84 -4.28
N TYR A 134 -4.31 16.00 -3.76
CA TYR A 134 -4.11 16.24 -2.32
C TYR A 134 -5.35 16.03 -1.44
N ASN A 135 -6.53 16.02 -2.03
CA ASN A 135 -7.82 15.81 -1.35
C ASN A 135 -8.34 14.37 -1.47
N ASP A 136 -7.67 13.54 -2.26
CA ASP A 136 -8.10 12.17 -2.51
C ASP A 136 -7.50 11.20 -1.47
N ASP A 137 -8.32 10.28 -0.99
CA ASP A 137 -7.99 9.35 0.10
C ASP A 137 -6.78 8.44 -0.17
N TYR A 138 -6.38 8.32 -1.42
CA TYR A 138 -5.21 7.56 -1.84
C TYR A 138 -3.89 8.36 -1.79
N GLN A 139 -3.92 9.69 -1.57
CA GLN A 139 -2.71 10.56 -1.49
C GLN A 139 -2.52 11.14 -0.08
N VAL A 140 -2.38 10.27 0.89
CA VAL A 140 -2.15 10.66 2.29
C VAL A 140 -0.69 11.03 2.53
N GLU A 141 -0.44 12.12 3.26
CA GLU A 141 0.91 12.53 3.66
C GLU A 141 1.57 11.49 4.59
N ARG A 142 2.83 11.16 4.32
CA ARG A 142 3.68 10.35 5.20
C ARG A 142 4.06 11.13 6.46
N SER A 143 4.29 10.43 7.57
CA SER A 143 4.79 11.05 8.80
C SER A 143 5.58 10.06 9.65
N ALA A 144 6.37 10.59 10.58
CA ALA A 144 7.12 9.76 11.53
C ALA A 144 6.22 8.95 12.46
N PHE A 145 5.05 9.51 12.80
CA PHE A 145 4.05 8.87 13.65
C PHE A 145 2.64 9.24 13.20
N PRO A 146 2.05 8.47 12.28
CA PRO A 146 0.67 8.69 11.86
C PRO A 146 -0.33 8.52 13.00
N VAL A 147 -1.24 9.46 13.14
CA VAL A 147 -2.35 9.41 14.09
C VAL A 147 -3.65 9.43 13.30
N TYR A 148 -4.57 8.50 13.57
CA TYR A 148 -5.82 8.34 12.82
C TYR A 148 -5.60 8.05 11.32
N GLY A 149 -4.48 7.43 10.96
CA GLY A 149 -4.11 7.18 9.56
C GLY A 149 -3.85 8.46 8.75
N ASN A 150 -3.60 9.60 9.41
CA ASN A 150 -3.44 10.93 8.80
C ASN A 150 -4.65 11.34 7.93
N ILE A 151 -5.85 10.84 8.24
CA ILE A 151 -7.09 11.15 7.53
C ILE A 151 -8.19 11.64 8.47
N LEU A 152 -8.95 12.62 8.01
CA LEU A 152 -10.23 12.96 8.59
C LEU A 152 -11.32 12.11 7.94
N ARG A 153 -11.92 11.19 8.68
CA ARG A 153 -13.07 10.41 8.21
C ARG A 153 -14.36 11.09 8.61
N VAL A 154 -15.18 11.43 7.63
CA VAL A 154 -16.47 12.07 7.81
C VAL A 154 -17.58 11.13 7.35
N LYS A 155 -18.62 10.96 8.17
CA LYS A 155 -19.77 10.09 7.89
C LYS A 155 -21.05 10.89 8.06
N SER A 156 -21.77 11.21 6.99
CA SER A 156 -23.02 11.92 6.91
C SER A 156 -22.95 13.46 6.99
N ALA A 157 -24.04 14.13 6.62
CA ALA A 157 -24.18 15.59 6.58
C ALA A 157 -24.07 16.27 7.96
N ALA A 158 -24.25 15.53 9.05
CA ALA A 158 -23.90 16.00 10.37
C ALA A 158 -22.39 15.94 10.60
N TYR A 159 -21.61 16.44 9.59
CA TYR A 159 -20.16 16.34 9.51
C TYR A 159 -19.45 16.82 10.76
N GLN A 160 -19.96 17.84 11.42
CA GLN A 160 -19.36 18.36 12.66
C GLN A 160 -19.42 17.38 13.84
N SER A 161 -20.36 16.42 13.86
CA SER A 161 -20.51 15.44 14.93
C SER A 161 -20.11 14.02 14.57
N ASN A 162 -19.98 13.69 13.26
CA ASN A 162 -19.69 12.35 12.75
C ASN A 162 -18.30 12.26 12.11
N ILE A 163 -17.29 12.70 12.85
CA ILE A 163 -15.87 12.66 12.46
C ILE A 163 -15.05 11.81 13.45
N ASN A 164 -13.97 11.21 12.94
CA ASN A 164 -13.07 10.41 13.76
C ASN A 164 -12.12 11.25 14.64
N ILE A 165 -11.91 12.53 14.31
CA ILE A 165 -10.96 13.42 15.00
C ILE A 165 -11.72 14.64 15.55
N PRO A 166 -12.09 14.67 16.85
CA PRO A 166 -12.90 15.75 17.43
C PRO A 166 -12.28 17.14 17.31
N GLU A 167 -10.96 17.25 17.24
CA GLU A 167 -10.23 18.51 17.06
C GLU A 167 -10.75 19.32 15.86
N PHE A 168 -11.16 18.67 14.78
CA PHE A 168 -11.63 19.33 13.57
C PHE A 168 -13.13 19.65 13.54
N LYS A 169 -13.82 19.51 14.67
CA LYS A 169 -15.26 19.79 14.74
C LYS A 169 -15.66 21.19 14.25
N ASN A 170 -14.80 22.18 14.48
CA ASN A 170 -15.02 23.58 14.10
C ASN A 170 -14.26 24.01 12.84
N SER A 171 -13.67 23.06 12.09
CA SER A 171 -12.83 23.35 10.91
C SER A 171 -13.61 23.26 9.59
N PHE A 172 -14.94 23.33 9.62
CA PHE A 172 -15.78 23.27 8.43
C PHE A 172 -16.32 24.65 8.07
N ALA A 173 -16.26 25.01 6.78
CA ALA A 173 -16.74 26.28 6.26
C ALA A 173 -17.59 26.08 5.00
N PHE A 174 -18.62 26.90 4.82
CA PHE A 174 -19.40 26.92 3.59
C PHE A 174 -18.62 27.65 2.49
N ARG A 175 -18.65 27.09 1.28
CA ARG A 175 -18.14 27.74 0.07
C ARG A 175 -19.05 27.38 -1.09
N SER A 176 -19.65 28.37 -1.75
CA SER A 176 -20.44 28.11 -2.95
C SER A 176 -19.60 27.41 -4.03
N GLY A 177 -20.18 26.38 -4.66
CA GLY A 177 -19.47 25.61 -5.67
C GLY A 177 -20.29 24.45 -6.24
N ASN A 178 -19.84 23.89 -7.36
CA ASN A 178 -20.54 22.81 -8.04
C ASN A 178 -19.85 21.44 -7.79
N TYR A 179 -19.69 21.08 -6.51
CA TYR A 179 -19.16 19.76 -6.09
C TYR A 179 -19.97 19.21 -4.91
N ASP A 180 -20.05 17.89 -4.79
CA ASP A 180 -20.84 17.15 -3.80
C ASP A 180 -19.97 16.37 -2.80
N TYR A 181 -18.75 16.86 -2.54
CA TYR A 181 -17.78 16.30 -1.61
C TYR A 181 -17.20 17.41 -0.71
N LEU A 182 -16.50 17.02 0.35
CA LEU A 182 -15.71 17.96 1.17
C LEU A 182 -14.36 18.22 0.49
N LYS A 183 -13.99 19.47 0.40
CA LYS A 183 -12.70 19.88 -0.15
C LYS A 183 -11.86 20.54 0.94
N ARG A 184 -10.71 19.93 1.28
CA ARG A 184 -9.75 20.55 2.20
C ARG A 184 -9.06 21.73 1.53
N ASP A 185 -8.75 22.75 2.29
CA ASP A 185 -7.83 23.80 1.81
C ASP A 185 -6.44 23.18 1.52
N ILE A 186 -5.77 23.67 0.50
CA ILE A 186 -4.46 23.11 0.10
C ILE A 186 -3.38 23.34 1.16
N ASN A 187 -3.46 24.44 1.91
CA ASN A 187 -2.46 24.85 2.90
C ASN A 187 -2.84 24.54 4.34
N GLU A 188 -4.14 24.33 4.63
CA GLU A 188 -4.67 24.21 5.97
C GLU A 188 -5.66 23.06 6.11
N ASN A 189 -5.93 22.62 7.34
CA ASN A 189 -6.96 21.63 7.64
C ASN A 189 -8.32 22.32 7.87
N VAL A 190 -8.76 23.11 6.89
CA VAL A 190 -10.11 23.68 6.78
C VAL A 190 -10.86 22.93 5.69
N PHE A 191 -12.08 22.51 5.95
CA PHE A 191 -12.87 21.63 5.07
C PHE A 191 -14.08 22.37 4.55
N TYR A 192 -14.11 22.64 3.25
CA TYR A 192 -15.19 23.34 2.59
C TYR A 192 -16.28 22.37 2.14
N TYR A 193 -17.54 22.75 2.40
CA TYR A 193 -18.73 22.07 1.92
C TYR A 193 -19.58 23.02 1.06
N THR A 194 -20.42 22.44 0.19
CA THR A 194 -21.35 23.19 -0.67
C THR A 194 -22.79 22.80 -0.38
N GLU A 195 -23.74 23.54 -1.00
CA GLU A 195 -25.15 23.19 -1.03
C GLU A 195 -25.47 21.84 -1.67
N LYS A 196 -24.51 21.27 -2.42
CA LYS A 196 -24.65 19.99 -3.14
C LYS A 196 -24.30 18.76 -2.29
N LEU A 197 -23.74 18.96 -1.12
CA LEU A 197 -23.32 17.85 -0.25
C LEU A 197 -24.53 17.03 0.23
N LYS A 198 -24.55 15.74 -0.09
CA LYS A 198 -25.66 14.85 0.23
C LYS A 198 -25.67 14.46 1.72
N PRO A 199 -26.88 14.19 2.31
CA PRO A 199 -26.97 13.82 3.72
C PRO A 199 -26.25 12.55 4.13
N ASP A 200 -26.09 11.57 3.24
CA ASP A 200 -25.52 10.23 3.49
C ASP A 200 -24.11 10.05 2.94
N PHE A 201 -23.41 11.15 2.63
CA PHE A 201 -22.07 11.07 2.10
C PHE A 201 -21.07 10.48 3.11
N ARG A 202 -20.03 9.86 2.58
CA ARG A 202 -18.86 9.37 3.34
C ARG A 202 -17.60 9.74 2.59
N GLN A 203 -16.62 10.25 3.33
CA GLN A 203 -15.35 10.65 2.74
C GLN A 203 -14.21 10.52 3.75
N ASP A 204 -13.09 10.02 3.30
CA ASP A 204 -11.81 10.09 3.97
C ASP A 204 -11.00 11.20 3.29
N ILE A 205 -10.52 12.16 4.07
CA ILE A 205 -9.83 13.34 3.55
C ILE A 205 -8.42 13.37 4.15
N PRO A 206 -7.37 13.35 3.31
CA PRO A 206 -5.99 13.47 3.80
C PRO A 206 -5.80 14.77 4.59
N LEU A 207 -5.15 14.68 5.73
CA LEU A 207 -4.75 15.84 6.51
C LEU A 207 -3.44 16.42 5.99
N LYS A 208 -3.29 17.74 6.10
CA LYS A 208 -1.98 18.39 6.04
C LYS A 208 -1.30 18.20 7.39
N ILE A 209 -0.24 17.41 7.41
CA ILE A 209 0.42 16.97 8.63
C ILE A 209 1.59 17.90 9.00
N SER A 210 1.71 18.15 10.31
CA SER A 210 2.89 18.76 10.93
C SER A 210 3.18 18.06 12.25
N ASP A 211 4.41 18.18 12.73
CA ASP A 211 4.79 17.61 14.04
C ASP A 211 3.99 18.25 15.15
N ALA A 212 3.74 19.56 15.07
CA ALA A 212 2.88 20.26 16.02
C ALA A 212 1.43 19.72 16.03
N LEU A 213 0.85 19.44 14.86
CA LEU A 213 -0.47 18.81 14.78
C LEU A 213 -0.46 17.41 15.38
N THR A 214 0.56 16.59 15.07
CA THR A 214 0.70 15.24 15.64
C THR A 214 0.75 15.27 17.17
N ILE A 215 1.57 16.15 17.75
CA ILE A 215 1.66 16.33 19.20
C ILE A 215 0.31 16.77 19.80
N LYS A 216 -0.37 17.72 19.16
CA LYS A 216 -1.69 18.17 19.59
C LYS A 216 -2.71 17.04 19.60
N LEU A 217 -2.80 16.27 18.50
CA LEU A 217 -3.72 15.13 18.41
C LEU A 217 -3.42 14.05 19.45
N LEU A 218 -2.14 13.80 19.73
CA LEU A 218 -1.72 12.86 20.78
C LEU A 218 -2.15 13.36 22.16
N ALA A 219 -1.88 14.63 22.50
CA ALA A 219 -2.26 15.22 23.77
C ALA A 219 -3.78 15.19 23.99
N ASP A 220 -4.54 15.57 22.96
CA ASP A 220 -6.01 15.59 23.01
C ASP A 220 -6.60 14.19 23.14
N THR A 221 -6.00 13.19 22.48
CA THR A 221 -6.48 11.81 22.51
C THR A 221 -6.13 11.09 23.81
N LEU A 222 -4.88 11.22 24.25
CA LEU A 222 -4.37 10.53 25.43
C LEU A 222 -4.75 11.24 26.73
N LYS A 223 -5.13 12.54 26.66
CA LYS A 223 -5.36 13.42 27.82
C LYS A 223 -4.14 13.49 28.74
N LYS A 224 -2.96 13.63 28.11
CA LYS A 224 -1.65 13.72 28.78
C LYS A 224 -0.86 14.92 28.28
N ASN A 225 0.15 15.31 29.04
CA ASN A 225 1.15 16.25 28.54
C ASN A 225 2.02 15.56 27.49
N VAL A 226 1.96 16.03 26.24
CA VAL A 226 2.76 15.50 25.12
C VAL A 226 3.58 16.64 24.53
N VAL A 227 4.87 16.42 24.36
CA VAL A 227 5.81 17.43 23.87
C VAL A 227 6.76 16.84 22.82
N LEU A 228 7.35 17.68 21.98
CA LEU A 228 8.50 17.31 21.16
C LEU A 228 9.77 17.31 22.02
N THR A 229 10.71 16.44 21.69
CA THR A 229 12.03 16.39 22.30
C THR A 229 13.12 16.34 21.25
N SER A 230 14.28 16.91 21.57
CA SER A 230 15.52 16.78 20.81
C SER A 230 16.44 15.66 21.33
N LYS A 231 15.94 14.79 22.25
CA LYS A 231 16.72 13.65 22.73
C LYS A 231 17.00 12.69 21.59
N THR A 232 18.27 12.39 21.36
CA THR A 232 18.72 11.54 20.25
C THR A 232 19.22 10.15 20.72
N ASP A 233 19.63 10.03 21.97
CA ASP A 233 20.12 8.75 22.52
C ASP A 233 18.95 7.86 22.96
N PHE A 234 18.74 6.81 22.19
CA PHE A 234 17.78 5.73 22.41
C PHE A 234 18.44 4.35 22.46
N SER A 235 19.74 4.28 22.76
CA SER A 235 20.50 3.01 22.80
C SER A 235 19.91 2.00 23.79
N GLU A 236 19.41 2.49 24.94
CA GLU A 236 18.78 1.68 25.99
C GLU A 236 17.25 1.58 25.84
N ALA A 237 16.69 2.04 24.71
CA ALA A 237 15.25 2.04 24.52
C ALA A 237 14.71 0.62 24.28
N LYS A 238 13.53 0.36 24.84
CA LYS A 238 12.76 -0.85 24.56
C LYS A 238 11.80 -0.62 23.40
N THR A 239 11.60 -1.65 22.57
CA THR A 239 10.60 -1.60 21.52
C THR A 239 9.24 -2.03 22.06
N VAL A 240 8.22 -1.20 21.85
CA VAL A 240 6.81 -1.53 22.03
C VAL A 240 6.26 -1.90 20.66
N PHE A 241 5.86 -3.16 20.49
CA PHE A 241 5.23 -3.64 19.27
C PHE A 241 3.75 -3.29 19.25
N SER A 242 3.21 -2.93 18.09
CA SER A 242 1.83 -2.45 17.96
C SER A 242 0.82 -3.54 17.63
N MET A 243 1.11 -4.36 16.63
CA MET A 243 0.23 -5.44 16.19
C MET A 243 0.96 -6.44 15.27
N PRO A 244 0.35 -7.62 14.97
CA PRO A 244 0.89 -8.51 13.96
C PRO A 244 1.00 -7.83 12.60
N ILE A 245 2.15 -7.96 11.94
CA ILE A 245 2.43 -7.31 10.65
C ILE A 245 1.42 -7.71 9.57
N ASP A 246 0.98 -8.96 9.56
CA ASP A 246 0.03 -9.50 8.58
C ASP A 246 -1.32 -8.76 8.59
N THR A 247 -1.70 -8.13 9.71
CA THR A 247 -2.90 -7.31 9.81
C THR A 247 -2.81 -6.10 8.88
N VAL A 248 -1.68 -5.42 8.89
CA VAL A 248 -1.43 -4.24 8.04
C VAL A 248 -1.16 -4.66 6.60
N LEU A 249 -0.31 -5.68 6.39
CA LEU A 249 0.04 -6.15 5.05
C LEU A 249 -1.17 -6.70 4.28
N ARG A 250 -2.09 -7.39 4.95
CA ARG A 250 -3.33 -7.88 4.33
C ARG A 250 -4.17 -6.73 3.81
N ARG A 251 -4.39 -5.69 4.62
CA ARG A 251 -5.12 -4.50 4.17
C ARG A 251 -4.39 -3.81 3.01
N MET A 252 -3.09 -3.55 3.15
CA MET A 252 -2.26 -2.97 2.11
C MET A 252 -2.41 -3.69 0.76
N MET A 253 -2.39 -5.02 0.78
CA MET A 253 -2.45 -5.83 -0.44
C MET A 253 -3.87 -6.00 -0.98
N GLN A 254 -4.86 -6.29 -0.13
CA GLN A 254 -6.22 -6.63 -0.57
C GLN A 254 -7.02 -5.40 -1.03
N VAL A 255 -7.02 -4.30 -0.26
CA VAL A 255 -7.74 -3.08 -0.64
C VAL A 255 -6.85 -2.05 -1.33
N SER A 256 -5.55 -2.35 -1.43
CA SER A 256 -4.57 -1.49 -2.12
C SER A 256 -4.30 -0.15 -1.42
N ASP A 257 -4.27 -0.16 -0.09
CA ASP A 257 -4.06 1.01 0.73
C ASP A 257 -2.67 1.64 0.49
N ASN A 258 -2.65 2.88 -0.03
CA ASN A 258 -1.40 3.57 -0.37
C ASN A 258 -0.67 4.07 0.88
N MET A 259 -1.42 4.60 1.86
CA MET A 259 -0.84 5.13 3.09
C MET A 259 -0.08 4.03 3.84
N LEU A 260 -0.69 2.86 3.98
CA LEU A 260 -0.03 1.72 4.62
C LEU A 260 1.22 1.28 3.84
N ALA A 261 1.17 1.30 2.50
CA ALA A 261 2.34 0.94 1.69
C ALA A 261 3.50 1.93 1.84
N GLU A 262 3.21 3.23 1.85
CA GLU A 262 4.22 4.26 2.07
C GLU A 262 4.86 4.15 3.45
N GLN A 263 4.06 3.94 4.48
CA GLN A 263 4.57 3.78 5.85
C GLN A 263 5.36 2.46 6.02
N MET A 264 4.92 1.35 5.41
CA MET A 264 5.69 0.10 5.46
C MET A 264 7.06 0.24 4.77
N MET A 265 7.12 0.95 3.62
CA MET A 265 8.40 1.23 2.96
C MET A 265 9.27 2.16 3.81
N LEU A 266 8.68 3.19 4.42
CA LEU A 266 9.36 4.11 5.33
C LEU A 266 9.96 3.37 6.55
N MET A 267 9.17 2.49 7.16
CA MET A 267 9.61 1.66 8.28
C MET A 267 10.73 0.69 7.90
N ALA A 268 10.67 0.10 6.70
CA ALA A 268 11.76 -0.72 6.19
C ALA A 268 13.07 0.09 6.09
N GLY A 269 12.98 1.38 5.71
CA GLY A 269 14.10 2.31 5.75
C GLY A 269 14.66 2.48 7.17
N GLY A 270 13.80 2.71 8.15
CA GLY A 270 14.18 2.81 9.56
C GLY A 270 14.89 1.57 10.11
N GLN A 271 14.48 0.36 9.65
CA GLN A 271 15.12 -0.89 10.05
C GLN A 271 16.49 -1.11 9.36
N LEU A 272 16.65 -0.62 8.14
CA LEU A 272 17.86 -0.84 7.33
C LEU A 272 18.93 0.25 7.48
N THR A 273 18.53 1.46 7.90
CA THR A 273 19.41 2.65 7.88
C THR A 273 19.29 3.55 9.11
N ASP A 274 18.48 3.18 10.09
CA ASP A 274 18.10 4.01 11.25
C ASP A 274 17.44 5.36 10.88
N THR A 275 17.05 5.54 9.61
CA THR A 275 16.41 6.76 9.10
C THR A 275 15.06 6.42 8.48
N LEU A 276 14.01 7.13 8.86
CA LEU A 276 12.69 7.01 8.24
C LEU A 276 12.72 7.70 6.88
N SER A 277 13.17 6.98 5.85
CA SER A 277 13.39 7.47 4.49
C SER A 277 12.98 6.45 3.46
N THR A 278 12.00 6.78 2.63
CA THR A 278 11.58 5.95 1.50
C THR A 278 12.71 5.80 0.47
N THR A 279 13.46 6.86 0.19
CA THR A 279 14.56 6.84 -0.78
C THR A 279 15.69 5.92 -0.33
N LYS A 280 16.10 6.01 0.96
CA LYS A 280 17.12 5.12 1.52
C LYS A 280 16.63 3.68 1.58
N ALA A 281 15.35 3.46 1.95
CA ALA A 281 14.73 2.15 1.94
C ALA A 281 14.83 1.51 0.55
N ILE A 282 14.33 2.19 -0.48
CA ILE A 282 14.35 1.71 -1.86
C ILE A 282 15.78 1.39 -2.31
N SER A 283 16.72 2.30 -2.08
CA SER A 283 18.13 2.08 -2.43
C SER A 283 18.73 0.81 -1.78
N ARG A 284 18.44 0.59 -0.50
CA ARG A 284 18.91 -0.61 0.22
C ARG A 284 18.22 -1.89 -0.24
N ILE A 285 16.90 -1.82 -0.48
CA ILE A 285 16.12 -2.97 -0.92
C ILE A 285 16.54 -3.39 -2.33
N THR A 286 16.57 -2.46 -3.28
CA THR A 286 16.96 -2.75 -4.67
C THR A 286 18.42 -3.18 -4.79
N GLY A 287 19.33 -2.55 -4.02
CA GLY A 287 20.76 -2.86 -4.06
C GLY A 287 21.18 -4.13 -3.32
N LYS A 288 20.41 -4.62 -2.34
CA LYS A 288 20.75 -5.80 -1.54
C LYS A 288 19.77 -6.96 -1.68
N LEU A 289 18.47 -6.69 -1.49
CA LEU A 289 17.46 -7.74 -1.40
C LEU A 289 16.93 -8.16 -2.77
N LEU A 290 17.01 -7.27 -3.76
CA LEU A 290 16.49 -7.45 -5.11
C LEU A 290 17.57 -7.33 -6.19
N SER A 291 18.85 -7.42 -5.81
CA SER A 291 19.99 -7.33 -6.74
C SER A 291 20.08 -8.51 -7.72
N ASP A 292 19.39 -9.59 -7.41
CA ASP A 292 19.30 -10.82 -8.21
C ASP A 292 18.07 -10.87 -9.15
N LEU A 293 17.25 -9.82 -9.17
CA LEU A 293 16.19 -9.72 -10.18
C LEU A 293 16.80 -9.58 -11.60
N PRO A 294 16.13 -10.13 -12.64
CA PRO A 294 16.65 -10.13 -14.00
C PRO A 294 16.88 -8.72 -14.57
N ASP A 295 16.06 -7.76 -14.18
CA ASP A 295 16.20 -6.36 -14.53
C ASP A 295 16.34 -5.50 -13.25
N LYS A 296 16.55 -4.21 -13.40
CA LYS A 296 16.66 -3.30 -12.25
C LYS A 296 15.37 -2.50 -12.10
N PRO A 297 14.49 -2.83 -11.15
CA PRO A 297 13.28 -2.06 -10.93
C PRO A 297 13.63 -0.62 -10.51
N LEU A 298 13.01 0.36 -11.15
CA LEU A 298 13.08 1.77 -10.76
C LEU A 298 11.89 2.06 -9.85
N LEU A 299 12.14 2.15 -8.56
CA LEU A 299 11.14 2.49 -7.56
C LEU A 299 11.41 3.88 -7.00
N VAL A 300 10.36 4.67 -6.79
CA VAL A 300 10.45 6.01 -6.19
C VAL A 300 9.50 6.19 -5.00
N ASP A 301 8.55 5.28 -4.85
CA ASP A 301 7.64 5.22 -3.70
C ASP A 301 7.30 3.76 -3.31
N GLY A 302 6.57 3.59 -2.22
CA GLY A 302 6.15 2.27 -1.73
C GLY A 302 4.79 1.81 -2.24
N SER A 303 3.97 2.71 -2.73
CA SER A 303 2.57 2.45 -3.09
C SER A 303 2.34 2.20 -4.58
N GLY A 304 3.20 2.77 -5.44
CA GLY A 304 3.00 2.82 -6.88
C GLY A 304 2.09 3.95 -7.33
N LEU A 305 1.91 4.99 -6.51
CA LEU A 305 1.17 6.18 -6.88
C LEU A 305 1.95 7.01 -7.91
N SER A 306 3.27 7.04 -7.79
CA SER A 306 4.14 7.71 -8.75
C SER A 306 4.20 6.97 -10.09
N ARG A 307 4.03 7.73 -11.19
CA ARG A 307 4.28 7.22 -12.56
C ARG A 307 5.77 7.05 -12.88
N TYR A 308 6.66 7.50 -12.00
CA TYR A 308 8.10 7.32 -12.17
C TYR A 308 8.59 5.94 -11.74
N ASN A 309 7.75 5.14 -11.07
CA ASN A 309 8.03 3.72 -10.87
C ASN A 309 8.01 2.98 -12.20
N LEU A 310 9.04 2.18 -12.47
CA LEU A 310 9.13 1.35 -13.67
C LEU A 310 9.63 -0.04 -13.27
N VAL A 311 8.91 -1.08 -13.72
CA VAL A 311 9.27 -2.49 -13.50
C VAL A 311 9.02 -3.30 -14.74
N THR A 312 9.63 -4.48 -14.83
CA THR A 312 9.40 -5.42 -15.94
C THR A 312 8.47 -6.56 -15.52
N GLY A 313 7.85 -7.23 -16.48
CA GLY A 313 7.00 -8.39 -16.21
C GLY A 313 7.79 -9.54 -15.57
N ARG A 314 9.03 -9.77 -15.99
CA ARG A 314 9.88 -10.83 -15.44
C ARG A 314 10.41 -10.50 -14.05
N ASP A 315 10.66 -9.21 -13.70
CA ASP A 315 10.97 -8.80 -12.34
C ASP A 315 9.82 -9.09 -11.39
N ASN A 316 8.57 -8.74 -11.78
CA ASN A 316 7.39 -9.04 -10.98
C ASN A 316 7.25 -10.53 -10.70
N VAL A 317 7.47 -11.36 -11.73
CA VAL A 317 7.38 -12.82 -11.60
C VAL A 317 8.49 -13.36 -10.70
N LYS A 318 9.73 -12.89 -10.88
CA LYS A 318 10.85 -13.35 -10.05
C LYS A 318 10.79 -12.86 -8.61
N LEU A 319 10.23 -11.67 -8.36
CA LEU A 319 9.92 -11.20 -7.01
C LEU A 319 8.85 -12.09 -6.34
N LEU A 320 7.80 -12.45 -7.07
CA LEU A 320 6.75 -13.35 -6.56
C LEU A 320 7.31 -14.77 -6.31
N ASP A 321 8.23 -15.24 -7.15
CA ASP A 321 8.97 -16.50 -6.97
C ASP A 321 9.81 -16.47 -5.67
N LYS A 322 10.55 -15.38 -5.42
CA LYS A 322 11.28 -15.15 -4.16
C LYS A 322 10.34 -15.16 -2.95
N LEU A 323 9.22 -14.47 -3.02
CA LEU A 323 8.21 -14.49 -1.96
C LEU A 323 7.74 -15.92 -1.69
N LEU A 324 7.42 -16.69 -2.73
CA LEU A 324 6.93 -18.08 -2.61
C LEU A 324 7.99 -19.04 -2.04
N SER A 325 9.27 -18.82 -2.34
CA SER A 325 10.38 -19.64 -1.84
C SER A 325 10.77 -19.31 -0.40
N GLU A 326 10.61 -18.06 0.03
CA GLU A 326 11.08 -17.57 1.34
C GLU A 326 10.01 -17.56 2.43
N PHE A 327 8.71 -17.56 2.05
CA PHE A 327 7.60 -17.47 2.99
C PHE A 327 6.54 -18.55 2.74
N PRO A 328 5.83 -19.02 3.80
CA PRO A 328 4.79 -20.01 3.64
C PRO A 328 3.70 -19.61 2.65
N GLN A 329 3.39 -20.48 1.70
CA GLN A 329 2.41 -20.22 0.64
C GLN A 329 1.06 -19.75 1.17
N GLU A 330 0.57 -20.40 2.24
CA GLU A 330 -0.72 -20.06 2.84
C GLU A 330 -0.74 -18.64 3.40
N ARG A 331 0.38 -18.20 4.05
CA ARG A 331 0.53 -16.84 4.53
C ARG A 331 0.45 -15.85 3.37
N LEU A 332 1.22 -16.09 2.30
CA LEU A 332 1.23 -15.21 1.12
C LEU A 332 -0.14 -15.11 0.46
N PHE A 333 -0.82 -16.25 0.26
CA PHE A 333 -2.14 -16.27 -0.35
C PHE A 333 -3.17 -15.57 0.52
N GLY A 334 -3.04 -15.65 1.86
CA GLY A 334 -3.88 -14.93 2.80
C GLY A 334 -3.66 -13.41 2.83
N LEU A 335 -2.49 -12.92 2.40
CA LEU A 335 -2.17 -11.50 2.27
C LEU A 335 -2.69 -10.91 0.96
N MET A 336 -2.68 -11.66 -0.14
CA MET A 336 -3.11 -11.20 -1.46
C MET A 336 -4.63 -11.00 -1.56
N ALA A 337 -5.07 -10.23 -2.55
CA ALA A 337 -6.47 -10.23 -2.95
C ALA A 337 -6.84 -11.59 -3.57
N ILE A 338 -7.99 -12.12 -3.18
CA ILE A 338 -8.46 -13.46 -3.58
C ILE A 338 -9.55 -13.32 -4.64
N GLY A 339 -9.34 -13.95 -5.77
CA GLY A 339 -10.28 -13.93 -6.89
C GLY A 339 -11.69 -14.40 -6.48
N GLY A 340 -12.70 -13.59 -6.80
CA GLY A 340 -14.09 -13.83 -6.45
C GLY A 340 -14.47 -13.62 -4.98
N LYS A 341 -13.51 -13.28 -4.08
CA LYS A 341 -13.76 -13.23 -2.63
C LYS A 341 -13.39 -11.91 -1.96
N THR A 342 -12.15 -11.44 -2.11
CA THR A 342 -11.65 -10.31 -1.32
C THR A 342 -11.04 -9.20 -2.15
N GLY A 343 -11.01 -8.01 -1.58
CA GLY A 343 -10.26 -6.86 -2.07
C GLY A 343 -10.61 -6.47 -3.49
N THR A 344 -9.60 -6.03 -4.23
CA THR A 344 -9.74 -5.55 -5.62
C THR A 344 -10.14 -6.65 -6.61
N LEU A 345 -10.04 -7.92 -6.24
CA LEU A 345 -10.42 -9.06 -7.07
C LEU A 345 -11.80 -9.63 -6.76
N LYS A 346 -12.56 -9.04 -5.81
CA LYS A 346 -13.88 -9.54 -5.41
C LYS A 346 -14.87 -9.68 -6.57
N ARG A 347 -14.77 -8.81 -7.59
CA ARG A 347 -15.66 -8.80 -8.77
C ARG A 347 -15.08 -9.54 -9.99
N TYR A 348 -13.82 -9.97 -9.91
CA TYR A 348 -13.15 -10.76 -10.95
C TYR A 348 -13.07 -12.20 -10.51
N PHE A 349 -13.14 -13.12 -11.48
CA PHE A 349 -13.15 -14.56 -11.26
C PHE A 349 -14.43 -15.02 -10.53
N ALA A 350 -15.14 -15.97 -11.09
CA ALA A 350 -16.32 -16.52 -10.43
C ALA A 350 -15.91 -17.06 -9.06
N SER A 351 -16.82 -16.91 -8.07
CA SER A 351 -16.63 -17.52 -6.75
C SER A 351 -16.62 -19.04 -6.91
N THR A 352 -15.43 -19.60 -7.03
CA THR A 352 -15.21 -21.06 -7.04
C THR A 352 -14.59 -21.47 -5.72
N GLU A 353 -14.95 -22.65 -5.26
CA GLU A 353 -14.33 -23.28 -4.12
C GLU A 353 -13.54 -24.51 -4.60
N PRO A 354 -12.25 -24.59 -4.31
CA PRO A 354 -11.39 -23.54 -3.71
C PRO A 354 -11.05 -22.40 -4.67
N PRO A 355 -10.66 -21.20 -4.17
CA PRO A 355 -10.23 -20.08 -5.03
C PRO A 355 -8.91 -20.45 -5.73
N TYR A 356 -8.75 -19.93 -6.96
CA TYR A 356 -7.60 -20.27 -7.78
C TYR A 356 -6.68 -19.08 -8.15
N VAL A 357 -7.06 -17.82 -7.85
CA VAL A 357 -6.24 -16.64 -8.11
C VAL A 357 -5.97 -15.87 -6.82
N PHE A 358 -4.71 -15.55 -6.58
CA PHE A 358 -4.20 -14.77 -5.47
C PHE A 358 -3.25 -13.71 -6.02
N ALA A 359 -3.67 -12.45 -6.10
CA ALA A 359 -2.90 -11.47 -6.85
C ALA A 359 -3.04 -10.04 -6.32
N LYS A 360 -2.14 -9.18 -6.78
CA LYS A 360 -2.20 -7.74 -6.61
C LYS A 360 -2.57 -7.08 -7.93
N THR A 361 -3.57 -6.20 -7.90
CA THR A 361 -3.90 -5.32 -9.01
C THR A 361 -3.20 -3.97 -8.86
N GLY A 362 -2.95 -3.31 -9.97
CA GLY A 362 -2.50 -1.92 -10.01
C GLY A 362 -3.26 -1.17 -11.09
N SER A 363 -3.88 -0.03 -10.76
CA SER A 363 -4.62 0.76 -11.73
C SER A 363 -4.45 2.25 -11.50
N MET A 364 -4.39 2.98 -12.61
CA MET A 364 -4.50 4.43 -12.72
C MET A 364 -4.94 4.77 -14.15
N SER A 365 -5.13 6.05 -14.48
CA SER A 365 -5.53 6.45 -15.84
C SER A 365 -4.56 5.88 -16.88
N GLY A 366 -5.07 5.06 -17.81
CA GLY A 366 -4.28 4.41 -18.87
C GLY A 366 -3.35 3.29 -18.42
N VAL A 367 -3.49 2.81 -17.16
CA VAL A 367 -2.68 1.71 -16.60
C VAL A 367 -3.57 0.70 -15.89
N TYR A 368 -3.42 -0.58 -16.21
CA TYR A 368 -4.00 -1.69 -15.45
C TYR A 368 -3.06 -2.89 -15.47
N ASN A 369 -2.64 -3.32 -14.29
CA ASN A 369 -1.73 -4.46 -14.13
C ASN A 369 -2.31 -5.43 -13.11
N ILE A 370 -1.96 -6.70 -13.26
CA ILE A 370 -2.26 -7.75 -12.29
C ILE A 370 -1.13 -8.77 -12.28
N SER A 371 -0.56 -9.02 -11.10
CA SER A 371 0.51 -10.00 -10.92
C SER A 371 0.26 -10.84 -9.67
N GLY A 372 0.56 -12.13 -9.71
CA GLY A 372 0.30 -13.04 -8.59
C GLY A 372 0.41 -14.50 -8.97
N TYR A 373 -0.37 -15.31 -8.28
CA TYR A 373 -0.40 -16.77 -8.34
C TYR A 373 -1.72 -17.26 -8.90
N VAL A 374 -1.66 -18.26 -9.79
CA VAL A 374 -2.85 -18.98 -10.30
C VAL A 374 -2.67 -20.49 -10.09
N LYS A 375 -3.65 -21.10 -9.43
CA LYS A 375 -3.75 -22.58 -9.35
C LYS A 375 -4.44 -23.07 -10.62
N THR A 376 -3.82 -23.98 -11.35
CA THR A 376 -4.40 -24.57 -12.58
C THR A 376 -5.28 -25.76 -12.25
N LEU A 377 -6.14 -26.17 -13.19
CA LEU A 377 -6.95 -27.41 -13.05
C LEU A 377 -6.09 -28.66 -12.96
N SER A 378 -4.84 -28.63 -13.47
CA SER A 378 -3.87 -29.72 -13.30
C SER A 378 -3.22 -29.76 -11.92
N GLY A 379 -3.57 -28.83 -11.00
CA GLY A 379 -3.04 -28.75 -9.64
C GLY A 379 -1.71 -28.00 -9.51
N ARG A 380 -1.22 -27.37 -10.58
CA ARG A 380 0.02 -26.56 -10.54
C ARG A 380 -0.25 -25.17 -10.01
N VAL A 381 0.72 -24.59 -9.30
CA VAL A 381 0.76 -23.16 -8.99
C VAL A 381 1.68 -22.51 -9.97
N LEU A 382 1.17 -21.59 -10.78
CA LEU A 382 1.95 -20.77 -11.71
C LEU A 382 1.98 -19.32 -11.23
N ILE A 383 3.04 -18.61 -11.56
CA ILE A 383 3.22 -17.19 -11.29
C ILE A 383 3.02 -16.40 -12.58
N PHE A 384 2.25 -15.33 -12.51
CA PHE A 384 1.95 -14.53 -13.69
C PHE A 384 2.12 -13.02 -13.42
N SER A 385 2.43 -12.29 -14.48
CA SER A 385 2.36 -10.83 -14.56
C SER A 385 1.72 -10.43 -15.87
N VAL A 386 0.63 -9.68 -15.83
CA VAL A 386 -0.04 -9.07 -16.98
C VAL A 386 -0.04 -7.57 -16.77
N MET A 387 0.67 -6.84 -17.62
CA MET A 387 0.84 -5.39 -17.52
C MET A 387 0.27 -4.72 -18.77
N ASN A 388 -0.54 -3.68 -18.57
CA ASN A 388 -1.18 -2.92 -19.64
C ASN A 388 -0.98 -1.43 -19.37
N ASN A 389 -0.35 -0.73 -20.30
CA ASN A 389 -0.07 0.69 -20.21
C ASN A 389 -0.52 1.42 -21.48
N ASN A 390 -0.84 2.70 -21.36
CA ASN A 390 -1.17 3.60 -22.46
C ASN A 390 -2.41 3.18 -23.28
N PHE A 391 -3.39 2.56 -22.62
CA PHE A 391 -4.67 2.26 -23.27
C PHE A 391 -5.67 3.43 -23.11
N THR A 392 -6.59 3.53 -24.08
CA THR A 392 -7.69 4.51 -24.10
C THR A 392 -9.04 3.91 -23.72
N HIS A 393 -9.10 2.60 -23.54
CA HIS A 393 -10.30 1.91 -23.06
C HIS A 393 -10.55 2.21 -21.58
N SER A 394 -11.75 1.85 -21.07
CA SER A 394 -11.97 1.88 -19.63
C SER A 394 -11.09 0.86 -18.91
N VAL A 395 -10.65 1.21 -17.69
CA VAL A 395 -9.86 0.31 -16.82
C VAL A 395 -10.60 -1.02 -16.61
N SER A 396 -11.93 -0.98 -16.48
CA SER A 396 -12.75 -2.20 -16.30
C SER A 396 -12.69 -3.15 -17.50
N LYS A 397 -12.65 -2.62 -18.74
CA LYS A 397 -12.56 -3.44 -19.95
C LYS A 397 -11.20 -4.17 -20.01
N VAL A 398 -10.11 -3.46 -19.76
CA VAL A 398 -8.77 -4.04 -19.77
C VAL A 398 -8.59 -5.02 -18.60
N GLY A 399 -9.16 -4.68 -17.44
CA GLY A 399 -9.18 -5.57 -16.27
C GLY A 399 -9.91 -6.88 -16.53
N LEU A 400 -11.05 -6.83 -17.23
CA LEU A 400 -11.80 -8.04 -17.60
C LEU A 400 -11.04 -8.89 -18.62
N ALA A 401 -10.40 -8.29 -19.64
CA ALA A 401 -9.58 -9.01 -20.60
C ALA A 401 -8.40 -9.71 -19.90
N SER A 402 -7.72 -9.02 -19.00
CA SER A 402 -6.64 -9.62 -18.20
C SER A 402 -7.13 -10.76 -17.31
N ALA A 403 -8.29 -10.62 -16.67
CA ALA A 403 -8.89 -11.69 -15.88
C ALA A 403 -9.29 -12.91 -16.72
N ASN A 404 -9.83 -12.69 -17.91
CA ASN A 404 -10.16 -13.77 -18.85
C ASN A 404 -8.92 -14.55 -19.32
N LEU A 405 -7.80 -13.86 -19.56
CA LEU A 405 -6.53 -14.51 -19.85
C LEU A 405 -6.07 -15.41 -18.69
N ILE A 406 -6.17 -14.93 -17.45
CA ILE A 406 -5.79 -15.72 -16.26
C ILE A 406 -6.73 -16.91 -16.10
N LYS A 407 -8.02 -16.75 -16.36
CA LYS A 407 -8.99 -17.85 -16.39
C LYS A 407 -8.65 -18.87 -17.46
N TYR A 408 -8.24 -18.43 -18.63
CA TYR A 408 -7.76 -19.32 -19.72
C TYR A 408 -6.53 -20.12 -19.26
N ILE A 409 -5.56 -19.47 -18.59
CA ILE A 409 -4.38 -20.15 -18.02
C ILE A 409 -4.81 -21.20 -16.99
N HIS A 410 -5.71 -20.85 -16.08
CA HIS A 410 -6.25 -21.80 -15.08
C HIS A 410 -6.80 -23.10 -15.72
N GLY A 411 -7.53 -22.95 -16.82
CA GLY A 411 -8.20 -24.09 -17.48
C GLY A 411 -7.36 -24.92 -18.44
N ASN A 412 -6.20 -24.41 -18.89
CA ASN A 412 -5.45 -25.02 -20.02
C ASN A 412 -4.00 -25.40 -19.67
N PHE A 413 -3.55 -25.17 -18.43
CA PHE A 413 -2.17 -25.45 -17.98
C PHE A 413 -2.10 -26.32 -16.69
#